data_29984eb75c32f6d5efd52dfed72bfb33
#
_entry.id   29984eb75c32f6d5efd52dfed72bfb33
#
_cell.length_a   1.000
_cell.length_b   1.000
_cell.length_c   1.000
_cell.angle_alpha   90.00
_cell.angle_beta   90.00
_cell.angle_gamma   90.00
#
_symmetry.space_group_name_H-M   'P 1'
#
loop_
_entity.id
_entity.type
_entity.pdbx_description
1 polymer ?
#
loop_
_entity_poly.entity_id
_entity_poly.type
_entity_poly.pdbx_seq_one_letter_code
_entity_poly.pdbx_strand_id
1 'polypeptide(L)'
;MHPATHIDPFRPAEGPPPQSLAAFFRWALSGSWAALWLAALLSAVAGALEAGTALILGMVIDGAIASGPDTFFSASNVVMISVAIGFFLVLRPLAFGMSSAANSIIVQPNVNPLVLSRLHRWTLGQSVKFFDDDFAGRIAQKQMQTARAITDVAVEVINVVAFALASLLGSVLLLLAIDARVALVFVIWLVAYFVLISWFLPRIRARAGRRAGARAMVSGQVVDTITNIKTVKLFAHADHEDRAALGAMQRFRDTALHFGKLAAVFRVALMTLAGILPVLLIGGTLIYWSQGTATEGDIVAAGAISIRIAQMTGWVSFTLMAIYSNIGEIEDGIRTLTPRNRVDDTATARDLVVSEGRIGFEGLGFAYGRDAGGISGVDLEVQPGEKLGIVGASGAGKATLVALLLRLYDPEEGRVMIDGQDIREVTQESLRRQIGMVTQETAMFNRSARDNILYGRPGATEAEVIAAAEKAEAHEFIKDLQDHKGRRGYDAHLGERGVKLSGGQRQRIALARAILKDAPILVLDEATSALDSEVEASIQTALERVMIGKTVLAVAHRLSTISQMDRIVVLDRGRIVEQGTHERLLAAGGLYARYWNRQSGGFIGLNDAAE
;
A
#
# COMPACT_ATOMS: atom_id res chain seq x y z
N MET A 1 18.67 -16.56 -21.50
CA MET A 1 17.95 -15.93 -20.37
C MET A 1 16.87 -15.03 -20.94
N HIS A 2 15.63 -15.15 -20.46
CA HIS A 2 14.53 -14.29 -20.92
C HIS A 2 14.81 -12.85 -20.45
N PRO A 3 14.69 -11.80 -21.29
CA PRO A 3 15.02 -10.40 -20.91
C PRO A 3 14.33 -9.93 -19.64
N ALA A 4 13.14 -10.43 -19.34
CA ALA A 4 12.37 -10.09 -18.14
C ALA A 4 13.00 -10.57 -16.82
N THR A 5 14.02 -11.44 -16.83
CA THR A 5 14.63 -12.00 -15.61
C THR A 5 15.77 -11.17 -15.03
N HIS A 6 16.11 -10.02 -15.63
CA HIS A 6 17.18 -9.15 -15.14
C HIS A 6 16.84 -8.41 -13.83
N ILE A 7 15.55 -8.27 -13.50
CA ILE A 7 15.09 -7.75 -12.23
C ILE A 7 14.19 -8.81 -11.60
N ASP A 8 14.54 -9.32 -10.42
CA ASP A 8 13.62 -10.16 -9.63
C ASP A 8 12.58 -9.26 -8.94
N PRO A 9 11.30 -9.29 -9.38
CA PRO A 9 10.26 -8.41 -8.86
C PRO A 9 9.81 -8.75 -7.42
N PHE A 10 10.27 -9.87 -6.89
CA PHE A 10 9.90 -10.34 -5.55
C PHE A 10 11.07 -10.41 -4.58
N ARG A 11 12.24 -9.92 -4.98
CA ARG A 11 13.43 -9.88 -4.13
C ARG A 11 13.16 -9.05 -2.86
N PRO A 12 13.35 -9.62 -1.66
CA PRO A 12 13.19 -8.87 -0.42
C PRO A 12 14.20 -7.71 -0.33
N ALA A 13 13.83 -6.65 0.36
CA ALA A 13 14.75 -5.57 0.71
C ALA A 13 15.47 -5.89 2.02
N GLU A 14 16.68 -5.38 2.16
CA GLU A 14 17.44 -5.45 3.41
C GLU A 14 17.04 -4.30 4.33
N GLY A 15 16.65 -4.62 5.55
CA GLY A 15 16.32 -3.65 6.58
C GLY A 15 15.01 -2.86 6.36
N PRO A 16 14.69 -1.94 7.28
CA PRO A 16 13.49 -1.12 7.24
C PRO A 16 13.58 -0.06 6.13
N PRO A 17 12.43 0.38 5.58
CA PRO A 17 12.39 1.47 4.60
C PRO A 17 12.85 2.78 5.26
N PRO A 18 13.83 3.47 4.68
CA PRO A 18 14.32 4.73 5.20
C PRO A 18 13.28 5.86 5.07
N GLN A 19 13.36 6.87 5.97
CA GLN A 19 12.47 8.02 5.94
C GLN A 19 12.94 9.17 5.02
N SER A 20 14.20 9.17 4.60
CA SER A 20 14.69 10.18 3.64
C SER A 20 14.47 9.73 2.21
N LEU A 21 14.05 10.66 1.34
CA LEU A 21 13.68 10.38 -0.04
C LEU A 21 14.78 9.63 -0.82
N ALA A 22 16.03 10.11 -0.78
CA ALA A 22 17.15 9.50 -1.52
C ALA A 22 17.48 8.09 -1.02
N ALA A 23 17.48 7.87 0.31
CA ALA A 23 17.71 6.55 0.88
C ALA A 23 16.55 5.60 0.58
N PHE A 24 15.31 6.12 0.56
CA PHE A 24 14.13 5.34 0.21
C PHE A 24 14.17 4.87 -1.24
N PHE A 25 14.56 5.73 -2.19
CA PHE A 25 14.79 5.30 -3.58
C PHE A 25 15.85 4.20 -3.68
N ARG A 26 16.96 4.34 -2.94
CA ARG A 26 18.03 3.33 -2.93
C ARG A 26 17.53 2.00 -2.39
N TRP A 27 16.76 2.03 -1.31
CA TRP A 27 16.13 0.86 -0.70
C TRP A 27 15.10 0.23 -1.65
N ALA A 28 14.20 1.05 -2.20
CA ALA A 28 13.10 0.61 -3.05
C ALA A 28 13.58 -0.02 -4.38
N LEU A 29 14.68 0.49 -4.94
CA LEU A 29 15.25 0.05 -6.22
C LEU A 29 16.49 -0.85 -6.06
N SER A 30 16.84 -1.28 -4.83
CA SER A 30 17.99 -2.15 -4.63
C SER A 30 17.83 -3.47 -5.42
N GLY A 31 18.91 -3.89 -6.09
CA GLY A 31 18.89 -5.08 -6.96
C GLY A 31 18.38 -4.84 -8.39
N SER A 32 17.90 -3.65 -8.74
CA SER A 32 17.50 -3.30 -10.11
C SER A 32 18.47 -2.32 -10.80
N TRP A 33 19.44 -1.75 -10.09
CA TRP A 33 20.32 -0.68 -10.57
C TRP A 33 21.03 -0.99 -11.87
N ALA A 34 21.52 -2.23 -12.07
CA ALA A 34 22.22 -2.61 -13.30
C ALA A 34 21.32 -2.50 -14.54
N ALA A 35 20.06 -2.95 -14.41
CA ALA A 35 19.08 -2.87 -15.48
C ALA A 35 18.63 -1.42 -15.74
N LEU A 36 18.48 -0.61 -14.68
CA LEU A 36 18.14 0.82 -14.79
C LEU A 36 19.25 1.59 -15.50
N TRP A 37 20.54 1.36 -15.15
CA TRP A 37 21.68 1.98 -15.82
C TRP A 37 21.80 1.56 -17.28
N LEU A 38 21.57 0.26 -17.60
CA LEU A 38 21.55 -0.22 -18.97
C LEU A 38 20.45 0.49 -19.79
N ALA A 39 19.25 0.59 -19.25
CA ALA A 39 18.14 1.26 -19.91
C ALA A 39 18.42 2.77 -20.10
N ALA A 40 19.03 3.42 -19.10
CA ALA A 40 19.45 4.82 -19.20
C ALA A 40 20.53 5.02 -20.26
N LEU A 41 21.50 4.12 -20.36
CA LEU A 41 22.52 4.16 -21.40
C LEU A 41 21.92 4.00 -22.80
N LEU A 42 21.02 3.05 -23.00
CA LEU A 42 20.32 2.87 -24.27
C LEU A 42 19.49 4.09 -24.65
N SER A 43 18.84 4.71 -23.68
CA SER A 43 18.09 5.95 -23.87
C SER A 43 19.02 7.13 -24.21
N ALA A 44 20.17 7.22 -23.54
CA ALA A 44 21.18 8.24 -23.85
C ALA A 44 21.78 8.07 -25.27
N VAL A 45 22.04 6.83 -25.68
CA VAL A 45 22.48 6.54 -27.07
C VAL A 45 21.42 6.99 -28.07
N ALA A 46 20.14 6.67 -27.85
CA ALA A 46 19.04 7.12 -28.70
C ALA A 46 18.98 8.66 -28.73
N GLY A 47 19.16 9.34 -27.59
CA GLY A 47 19.21 10.81 -27.53
C GLY A 47 20.40 11.43 -28.27
N ALA A 48 21.57 10.83 -28.20
CA ALA A 48 22.74 11.28 -28.94
C ALA A 48 22.57 11.13 -30.47
N LEU A 49 21.95 10.02 -30.91
CA LEU A 49 21.64 9.82 -32.33
C LEU A 49 20.67 10.85 -32.90
N GLU A 50 19.86 11.49 -32.06
CA GLU A 50 19.00 12.60 -32.52
C GLU A 50 19.83 13.81 -32.95
N ALA A 51 20.93 14.12 -32.26
CA ALA A 51 21.88 15.15 -32.74
C ALA A 51 22.57 14.70 -34.05
N GLY A 52 22.89 13.38 -34.16
CA GLY A 52 23.43 12.78 -35.40
C GLY A 52 22.51 12.96 -36.62
N THR A 53 21.19 13.03 -36.40
CA THR A 53 20.23 13.31 -37.47
C THR A 53 20.51 14.65 -38.13
N ALA A 54 20.78 15.71 -37.35
CA ALA A 54 21.10 17.04 -37.87
C ALA A 54 22.43 17.06 -38.62
N LEU A 55 23.44 16.36 -38.11
CA LEU A 55 24.74 16.20 -38.77
C LEU A 55 24.61 15.57 -40.16
N ILE A 56 23.90 14.43 -40.25
CA ILE A 56 23.73 13.71 -41.51
C ILE A 56 22.95 14.53 -42.52
N LEU A 57 21.87 15.25 -42.08
CA LEU A 57 21.14 16.13 -42.96
C LEU A 57 22.03 17.25 -43.52
N GLY A 58 22.86 17.87 -42.68
CA GLY A 58 23.84 18.88 -43.12
C GLY A 58 24.83 18.32 -44.15
N MET A 59 25.45 17.19 -43.87
CA MET A 59 26.37 16.51 -44.78
C MET A 59 25.75 16.18 -46.16
N VAL A 60 24.51 15.69 -46.16
CA VAL A 60 23.81 15.36 -47.41
C VAL A 60 23.54 16.59 -48.22
N ILE A 61 23.15 17.71 -47.61
CA ILE A 61 22.90 18.96 -48.28
C ILE A 61 24.20 19.55 -48.86
N ASP A 62 25.26 19.60 -48.08
CA ASP A 62 26.60 20.08 -48.54
C ASP A 62 27.08 19.25 -49.74
N GLY A 63 26.93 17.90 -49.63
CA GLY A 63 27.27 16.98 -50.71
C GLY A 63 26.44 17.21 -52.00
N ALA A 64 25.14 17.51 -51.81
CA ALA A 64 24.25 17.78 -52.93
C ALA A 64 24.59 19.08 -53.65
N ILE A 65 24.93 20.14 -52.89
CA ILE A 65 25.33 21.45 -53.45
C ILE A 65 26.69 21.35 -54.12
N ALA A 66 27.68 20.70 -53.50
CA ALA A 66 29.02 20.53 -54.06
C ALA A 66 29.04 19.69 -55.35
N SER A 67 28.16 18.67 -55.46
CA SER A 67 28.12 17.80 -56.66
C SER A 67 27.19 18.30 -57.74
N GLY A 68 26.19 19.14 -57.41
CA GLY A 68 25.11 19.52 -58.33
C GLY A 68 24.15 18.37 -58.70
N PRO A 69 23.01 18.68 -59.34
CA PRO A 69 21.94 17.71 -59.59
C PRO A 69 22.36 16.58 -60.50
N ASP A 70 23.24 16.79 -61.44
CA ASP A 70 23.60 15.78 -62.44
C ASP A 70 24.57 14.73 -61.92
N THR A 71 25.40 15.06 -60.94
CA THR A 71 26.48 14.18 -60.41
C THR A 71 26.25 13.75 -58.96
N PHE A 72 25.21 14.21 -58.28
CA PHE A 72 24.96 13.86 -56.88
C PHE A 72 24.84 12.36 -56.63
N PHE A 73 24.18 11.62 -57.53
CA PHE A 73 24.01 10.17 -57.43
C PHE A 73 25.18 9.38 -58.06
N SER A 74 26.33 10.02 -58.33
CA SER A 74 27.53 9.38 -58.83
C SER A 74 28.22 8.55 -57.75
N ALA A 75 29.17 7.70 -58.15
CA ALA A 75 29.93 6.82 -57.28
C ALA A 75 30.64 7.53 -56.12
N SER A 76 30.98 8.82 -56.27
CA SER A 76 31.64 9.63 -55.22
C SER A 76 30.77 9.86 -53.99
N ASN A 77 29.45 9.94 -54.14
CA ASN A 77 28.51 10.19 -53.04
C ASN A 77 27.80 8.94 -52.53
N VAL A 78 28.02 7.78 -53.15
CA VAL A 78 27.34 6.52 -52.81
C VAL A 78 27.58 6.15 -51.33
N VAL A 79 28.80 6.36 -50.82
CA VAL A 79 29.13 6.06 -49.40
C VAL A 79 28.31 6.97 -48.47
N MET A 80 28.25 8.27 -48.71
CA MET A 80 27.49 9.22 -47.89
C MET A 80 25.99 8.90 -47.91
N ILE A 81 25.43 8.64 -49.08
CA ILE A 81 24.02 8.26 -49.25
C ILE A 81 23.72 6.95 -48.51
N SER A 82 24.61 5.94 -48.64
CA SER A 82 24.47 4.64 -47.98
C SER A 82 24.52 4.79 -46.43
N VAL A 83 25.43 5.63 -45.93
CA VAL A 83 25.51 5.94 -44.49
C VAL A 83 24.22 6.62 -44.01
N ALA A 84 23.69 7.60 -44.75
CA ALA A 84 22.46 8.27 -44.41
C ALA A 84 21.28 7.29 -44.38
N ILE A 85 21.13 6.45 -45.39
CA ILE A 85 20.11 5.40 -45.47
C ILE A 85 20.26 4.42 -44.29
N GLY A 86 21.46 3.90 -44.03
CA GLY A 86 21.74 3.00 -42.92
C GLY A 86 21.45 3.61 -41.57
N PHE A 87 21.75 4.89 -41.40
CA PHE A 87 21.44 5.62 -40.17
C PHE A 87 19.92 5.74 -39.94
N PHE A 88 19.18 6.22 -40.94
CA PHE A 88 17.75 6.47 -40.78
C PHE A 88 16.90 5.19 -40.74
N LEU A 89 17.27 4.17 -41.54
CA LEU A 89 16.46 2.94 -41.64
C LEU A 89 16.90 1.84 -40.67
N VAL A 90 18.14 1.86 -40.18
CA VAL A 90 18.65 0.76 -39.34
C VAL A 90 19.10 1.27 -37.98
N LEU A 91 20.11 2.13 -37.92
CA LEU A 91 20.79 2.48 -36.65
C LEU A 91 19.84 3.22 -35.68
N ARG A 92 19.17 4.26 -36.17
CA ARG A 92 18.25 5.06 -35.37
C ARG A 92 17.04 4.26 -34.90
N PRO A 93 16.25 3.55 -35.75
CA PRO A 93 15.15 2.74 -35.31
C PRO A 93 15.55 1.61 -34.35
N LEU A 94 16.72 0.99 -34.55
CA LEU A 94 17.24 -0.05 -33.67
C LEU A 94 17.55 0.52 -32.27
N ALA A 95 18.23 1.66 -32.17
CA ALA A 95 18.56 2.30 -30.90
C ALA A 95 17.28 2.70 -30.12
N PHE A 96 16.30 3.30 -30.81
CA PHE A 96 15.01 3.61 -30.21
C PHE A 96 14.25 2.36 -29.79
N GLY A 97 14.22 1.33 -30.63
CA GLY A 97 13.60 0.05 -30.34
C GLY A 97 14.21 -0.63 -29.13
N MET A 98 15.54 -0.66 -29.02
CA MET A 98 16.26 -1.21 -27.86
C MET A 98 15.97 -0.44 -26.58
N SER A 99 15.98 0.90 -26.63
CA SER A 99 15.63 1.76 -25.48
C SER A 99 14.18 1.51 -25.05
N SER A 100 13.24 1.49 -26.01
CA SER A 100 11.82 1.21 -25.74
C SER A 100 11.62 -0.19 -25.17
N ALA A 101 12.28 -1.22 -25.72
CA ALA A 101 12.21 -2.58 -25.22
C ALA A 101 12.77 -2.71 -23.80
N ALA A 102 13.91 -2.06 -23.50
CA ALA A 102 14.48 -2.05 -22.15
C ALA A 102 13.48 -1.48 -21.12
N ASN A 103 12.81 -0.38 -21.46
CA ASN A 103 11.82 0.21 -20.58
C ASN A 103 10.54 -0.61 -20.46
N SER A 104 9.95 -1.05 -21.58
CA SER A 104 8.63 -1.70 -21.60
C SER A 104 8.68 -3.18 -21.18
N ILE A 105 9.82 -3.86 -21.34
CA ILE A 105 9.95 -5.30 -21.05
C ILE A 105 10.74 -5.54 -19.75
N ILE A 106 11.78 -4.73 -19.48
CA ILE A 106 12.68 -4.98 -18.35
C ILE A 106 12.33 -4.09 -17.16
N VAL A 107 12.19 -2.77 -17.36
CA VAL A 107 12.05 -1.83 -16.23
C VAL A 107 10.61 -1.79 -15.70
N GLN A 108 9.68 -1.32 -16.50
CA GLN A 108 8.31 -1.01 -16.05
C GLN A 108 7.56 -2.21 -15.45
N PRO A 109 7.55 -3.41 -16.06
CA PRO A 109 6.79 -4.53 -15.52
C PRO A 109 7.40 -5.17 -14.27
N ASN A 110 8.70 -4.94 -14.00
CA ASN A 110 9.40 -5.55 -12.87
C ASN A 110 9.62 -4.59 -11.69
N VAL A 111 9.84 -3.30 -11.93
CA VAL A 111 10.08 -2.31 -10.86
C VAL A 111 8.84 -2.08 -10.01
N ASN A 112 7.66 -1.95 -10.62
CA ASN A 112 6.42 -1.74 -9.86
C ASN A 112 6.13 -2.90 -8.89
N PRO A 113 6.11 -4.18 -9.32
CA PRO A 113 5.93 -5.30 -8.39
C PRO A 113 7.06 -5.43 -7.37
N LEU A 114 8.31 -5.09 -7.74
CA LEU A 114 9.45 -5.10 -6.81
C LEU A 114 9.19 -4.17 -5.62
N VAL A 115 8.86 -2.90 -5.90
CA VAL A 115 8.60 -1.90 -4.85
C VAL A 115 7.34 -2.26 -4.06
N LEU A 116 6.27 -2.66 -4.74
CA LEU A 116 5.01 -3.04 -4.11
C LEU A 116 5.19 -4.24 -3.18
N SER A 117 5.92 -5.28 -3.61
CA SER A 117 6.17 -6.47 -2.79
C SER A 117 6.96 -6.14 -1.51
N ARG A 118 7.92 -5.20 -1.59
CA ARG A 118 8.70 -4.73 -0.43
C ARG A 118 7.85 -3.95 0.56
N LEU A 119 7.06 -2.99 0.05
CA LEU A 119 6.12 -2.23 0.88
C LEU A 119 5.07 -3.13 1.52
N HIS A 120 4.56 -4.11 0.78
CA HIS A 120 3.59 -5.07 1.30
C HIS A 120 4.17 -5.91 2.44
N ARG A 121 5.35 -6.51 2.25
CA ARG A 121 6.03 -7.27 3.32
C ARG A 121 6.35 -6.42 4.55
N TRP A 122 6.79 -5.18 4.32
CA TRP A 122 7.02 -4.24 5.40
C TRP A 122 5.74 -3.93 6.17
N THR A 123 4.65 -3.65 5.47
CA THR A 123 3.34 -3.33 6.08
C THR A 123 2.78 -4.53 6.84
N LEU A 124 2.87 -5.76 6.30
CA LEU A 124 2.44 -6.96 7.01
C LEU A 124 3.16 -7.18 8.35
N GLY A 125 4.37 -6.67 8.49
CA GLY A 125 5.13 -6.75 9.74
C GLY A 125 4.84 -5.62 10.72
N GLN A 126 3.91 -4.68 10.45
CA GLN A 126 3.53 -3.62 11.39
C GLN A 126 2.64 -4.18 12.52
N SER A 127 2.61 -3.49 13.66
CA SER A 127 1.73 -3.82 14.78
C SER A 127 0.26 -3.55 14.44
N VAL A 128 -0.65 -4.14 15.20
CA VAL A 128 -2.10 -3.90 15.06
C VAL A 128 -2.43 -2.41 15.23
N LYS A 129 -1.74 -1.70 16.11
CA LYS A 129 -1.88 -0.26 16.30
C LYS A 129 -1.75 0.54 14.99
N PHE A 130 -0.82 0.15 14.12
CA PHE A 130 -0.66 0.81 12.81
C PHE A 130 -1.92 0.69 11.93
N PHE A 131 -2.61 -0.45 12.02
CA PHE A 131 -3.84 -0.68 11.25
C PHE A 131 -5.08 -0.09 11.92
N ASP A 132 -5.08 0.05 13.24
CA ASP A 132 -6.17 0.69 14.00
C ASP A 132 -6.16 2.22 13.83
N ASP A 133 -4.97 2.81 13.64
CA ASP A 133 -4.80 4.25 13.45
C ASP A 133 -5.16 4.73 12.03
N ASP A 134 -5.35 3.82 11.06
CA ASP A 134 -5.64 4.15 9.66
C ASP A 134 -6.55 3.11 8.96
N PHE A 135 -7.31 3.54 7.96
CA PHE A 135 -8.17 2.65 7.19
C PHE A 135 -7.36 1.71 6.28
N ALA A 136 -7.65 0.42 6.31
CA ALA A 136 -6.99 -0.60 5.49
C ALA A 136 -6.98 -0.25 3.98
N GLY A 137 -8.09 0.29 3.46
CA GLY A 137 -8.17 0.76 2.08
C GLY A 137 -7.20 1.90 1.78
N ARG A 138 -6.99 2.83 2.73
CA ARG A 138 -6.04 3.94 2.58
C ARG A 138 -4.59 3.44 2.58
N ILE A 139 -4.26 2.52 3.49
CA ILE A 139 -2.93 1.90 3.56
C ILE A 139 -2.62 1.17 2.23
N ALA A 140 -3.54 0.33 1.74
CA ALA A 140 -3.39 -0.39 0.48
C ALA A 140 -3.22 0.57 -0.71
N GLN A 141 -4.06 1.62 -0.79
CA GLN A 141 -3.97 2.64 -1.83
C GLN A 141 -2.61 3.37 -1.78
N LYS A 142 -2.10 3.71 -0.59
CA LYS A 142 -0.79 4.35 -0.41
C LYS A 142 0.35 3.46 -0.87
N GLN A 143 0.33 2.16 -0.58
CA GLN A 143 1.32 1.21 -1.10
C GLN A 143 1.35 1.21 -2.63
N MET A 144 0.18 1.09 -3.27
CA MET A 144 0.05 1.05 -4.72
C MET A 144 0.49 2.36 -5.38
N GLN A 145 0.07 3.51 -4.82
CA GLN A 145 0.45 4.84 -5.33
C GLN A 145 1.95 5.07 -5.20
N THR A 146 2.55 4.75 -4.05
CA THR A 146 3.99 4.93 -3.81
C THR A 146 4.81 4.04 -4.75
N ALA A 147 4.44 2.77 -4.93
CA ALA A 147 5.12 1.86 -5.84
C ALA A 147 5.04 2.36 -7.29
N ARG A 148 3.86 2.83 -7.72
CA ARG A 148 3.66 3.41 -9.04
C ARG A 148 4.48 4.68 -9.23
N ALA A 149 4.43 5.61 -8.27
CA ALA A 149 5.15 6.88 -8.35
C ALA A 149 6.67 6.69 -8.45
N ILE A 150 7.24 5.73 -7.71
CA ILE A 150 8.67 5.36 -7.83
C ILE A 150 8.99 4.81 -9.22
N THR A 151 8.13 3.94 -9.74
CA THR A 151 8.31 3.35 -11.07
C THR A 151 8.24 4.42 -12.14
N ASP A 152 7.24 5.31 -12.07
CA ASP A 152 7.07 6.40 -13.02
C ASP A 152 8.27 7.35 -13.00
N VAL A 153 8.78 7.73 -11.81
CA VAL A 153 10.01 8.54 -11.69
C VAL A 153 11.21 7.84 -12.32
N ALA A 154 11.41 6.55 -12.04
CA ALA A 154 12.53 5.79 -12.63
C ALA A 154 12.44 5.73 -14.15
N VAL A 155 11.26 5.44 -14.70
CA VAL A 155 11.00 5.38 -16.15
C VAL A 155 11.18 6.75 -16.79
N GLU A 156 10.66 7.82 -16.18
CA GLU A 156 10.77 9.18 -16.72
C GLU A 156 12.22 9.70 -16.68
N VAL A 157 12.98 9.39 -15.63
CA VAL A 157 14.41 9.71 -15.57
C VAL A 157 15.18 9.01 -16.70
N ILE A 158 14.85 7.75 -16.99
CA ILE A 158 15.49 6.99 -18.07
C ILE A 158 15.07 7.55 -19.43
N ASN A 159 13.76 7.64 -19.70
CA ASN A 159 13.24 7.95 -21.03
C ASN A 159 13.41 9.41 -21.42
N VAL A 160 13.35 10.32 -20.43
CA VAL A 160 13.31 11.75 -20.69
C VAL A 160 14.61 12.41 -20.30
N VAL A 161 15.04 12.24 -19.03
CA VAL A 161 16.21 12.99 -18.55
C VAL A 161 17.48 12.48 -19.20
N ALA A 162 17.72 11.15 -19.26
CA ALA A 162 18.93 10.60 -19.89
C ALA A 162 18.96 10.89 -21.40
N PHE A 163 17.81 10.72 -22.08
CA PHE A 163 17.65 11.04 -23.50
C PHE A 163 17.90 12.52 -23.77
N ALA A 164 17.24 13.42 -23.02
CA ALA A 164 17.35 14.86 -23.22
C ALA A 164 18.76 15.37 -22.96
N LEU A 165 19.42 14.92 -21.89
CA LEU A 165 20.79 15.31 -21.58
C LEU A 165 21.77 14.89 -22.69
N ALA A 166 21.65 13.66 -23.20
CA ALA A 166 22.49 13.17 -24.29
C ALA A 166 22.22 13.94 -25.59
N SER A 167 20.97 14.22 -25.91
CA SER A 167 20.57 15.03 -27.09
C SER A 167 21.09 16.47 -26.99
N LEU A 168 20.98 17.10 -25.81
CA LEU A 168 21.52 18.44 -25.57
C LEU A 168 23.03 18.47 -25.70
N LEU A 169 23.73 17.53 -25.10
CA LEU A 169 25.20 17.43 -25.19
C LEU A 169 25.65 17.23 -26.64
N GLY A 170 25.00 16.29 -27.36
CA GLY A 170 25.28 16.08 -28.78
C GLY A 170 25.03 17.33 -29.62
N SER A 171 23.96 18.09 -29.34
CA SER A 171 23.64 19.34 -30.02
C SER A 171 24.70 20.43 -29.75
N VAL A 172 25.15 20.56 -28.48
CA VAL A 172 26.28 21.51 -28.15
C VAL A 172 27.53 21.14 -28.91
N LEU A 173 27.92 19.86 -28.92
CA LEU A 173 29.13 19.40 -29.61
C LEU A 173 29.07 19.65 -31.12
N LEU A 174 27.87 19.41 -31.73
CA LEU A 174 27.67 19.66 -33.15
C LEU A 174 27.71 21.17 -33.48
N LEU A 175 27.06 22.01 -32.69
CA LEU A 175 27.11 23.47 -32.88
C LEU A 175 28.53 24.04 -32.65
N LEU A 176 29.32 23.46 -31.72
CA LEU A 176 30.73 23.81 -31.55
C LEU A 176 31.58 23.46 -32.78
N ALA A 177 31.25 22.42 -33.49
CA ALA A 177 31.92 22.05 -34.73
C ALA A 177 31.60 23.02 -35.89
N ILE A 178 30.46 23.68 -35.86
CA ILE A 178 30.11 24.74 -36.82
C ILE A 178 30.81 26.05 -36.47
N ASP A 179 30.48 26.61 -35.30
CA ASP A 179 31.12 27.83 -34.76
C ASP A 179 30.88 27.94 -33.24
N ALA A 180 31.92 28.27 -32.49
CA ALA A 180 31.85 28.39 -31.03
C ALA A 180 30.86 29.48 -30.56
N ARG A 181 30.62 30.52 -31.35
CA ARG A 181 29.67 31.60 -31.03
C ARG A 181 28.23 31.12 -31.16
N VAL A 182 27.91 30.28 -32.18
CA VAL A 182 26.60 29.65 -32.34
C VAL A 182 26.31 28.73 -31.17
N ALA A 183 27.28 27.92 -30.78
CA ALA A 183 27.19 27.08 -29.57
C ALA A 183 26.97 27.91 -28.29
N LEU A 184 27.66 29.03 -28.13
CA LEU A 184 27.50 29.96 -27.00
C LEU A 184 26.06 30.51 -26.93
N VAL A 185 25.49 30.93 -28.07
CA VAL A 185 24.10 31.39 -28.15
C VAL A 185 23.13 30.28 -27.69
N PHE A 186 23.35 29.04 -28.11
CA PHE A 186 22.57 27.91 -27.65
C PHE A 186 22.68 27.67 -26.14
N VAL A 187 23.90 27.74 -25.58
CA VAL A 187 24.14 27.59 -24.13
C VAL A 187 23.44 28.71 -23.33
N ILE A 188 23.49 29.96 -23.81
CA ILE A 188 22.79 31.10 -23.19
C ILE A 188 21.26 30.84 -23.19
N TRP A 189 20.74 30.40 -24.32
CA TRP A 189 19.33 30.02 -24.42
C TRP A 189 18.97 28.89 -23.46
N LEU A 190 19.83 27.86 -23.34
CA LEU A 190 19.65 26.74 -22.41
C LEU A 190 19.61 27.21 -20.95
N VAL A 191 20.49 28.14 -20.57
CA VAL A 191 20.47 28.77 -19.24
C VAL A 191 19.15 29.51 -19.04
N ALA A 192 18.68 30.28 -20.01
CA ALA A 192 17.38 30.98 -19.94
C ALA A 192 16.21 29.99 -19.78
N TYR A 193 16.26 28.84 -20.45
CA TYR A 193 15.28 27.76 -20.30
C TYR A 193 15.27 27.18 -18.86
N PHE A 194 16.43 26.88 -18.29
CA PHE A 194 16.50 26.38 -16.90
C PHE A 194 16.08 27.43 -15.87
N VAL A 195 16.40 28.71 -16.10
CA VAL A 195 15.93 29.81 -15.25
C VAL A 195 14.40 29.92 -15.31
N LEU A 196 13.81 29.82 -16.49
CA LEU A 196 12.37 29.84 -16.66
C LEU A 196 11.68 28.69 -15.89
N ILE A 197 12.20 27.47 -16.05
CA ILE A 197 11.69 26.30 -15.33
C ILE A 197 11.81 26.50 -13.82
N SER A 198 12.98 26.87 -13.32
CA SER A 198 13.24 27.04 -11.90
C SER A 198 12.33 28.11 -11.25
N TRP A 199 11.93 29.12 -12.02
CA TRP A 199 11.02 30.16 -11.56
C TRP A 199 9.55 29.68 -11.51
N PHE A 200 9.08 28.94 -12.52
CA PHE A 200 7.70 28.48 -12.61
C PHE A 200 7.43 27.25 -11.74
N LEU A 201 8.36 26.32 -11.65
CA LEU A 201 8.17 25.00 -11.05
C LEU A 201 7.70 25.03 -9.59
N PRO A 202 8.30 25.83 -8.66
CA PRO A 202 7.80 25.92 -7.28
C PRO A 202 6.37 26.47 -7.20
N ARG A 203 6.03 27.41 -8.09
CA ARG A 203 4.70 28.03 -8.14
C ARG A 203 3.64 27.06 -8.65
N ILE A 204 3.98 26.27 -9.66
CA ILE A 204 3.12 25.20 -10.22
C ILE A 204 2.92 24.12 -9.15
N ARG A 205 3.99 23.68 -8.46
CA ARG A 205 3.94 22.69 -7.37
C ARG A 205 3.00 23.15 -6.25
N ALA A 206 3.10 24.38 -5.79
CA ALA A 206 2.26 24.91 -4.73
C ALA A 206 0.76 24.91 -5.11
N ARG A 207 0.42 25.25 -6.37
CA ARG A 207 -0.96 25.24 -6.87
C ARG A 207 -1.46 23.83 -7.16
N ALA A 208 -0.59 22.94 -7.64
CA ALA A 208 -0.89 21.51 -7.83
C ALA A 208 -1.23 20.85 -6.51
N GLY A 209 -0.47 21.12 -5.43
CA GLY A 209 -0.74 20.62 -4.08
C GLY A 209 -2.12 21.09 -3.56
N ARG A 210 -2.46 22.37 -3.72
CA ARG A 210 -3.79 22.87 -3.33
C ARG A 210 -4.93 22.21 -4.12
N ARG A 211 -4.74 22.01 -5.43
CA ARG A 211 -5.70 21.29 -6.28
C ARG A 211 -5.85 19.83 -5.86
N ALA A 212 -4.74 19.15 -5.52
CA ALA A 212 -4.76 17.78 -5.03
C ALA A 212 -5.50 17.65 -3.69
N GLY A 213 -5.25 18.57 -2.74
CA GLY A 213 -5.99 18.63 -1.48
C GLY A 213 -7.49 18.84 -1.67
N ALA A 214 -7.89 19.76 -2.57
CA ALA A 214 -9.29 19.98 -2.88
C ALA A 214 -9.94 18.75 -3.55
N ARG A 215 -9.22 18.04 -4.42
CA ARG A 215 -9.67 16.78 -5.02
C ARG A 215 -9.87 15.68 -3.95
N ALA A 216 -8.95 15.59 -2.99
CA ALA A 216 -9.07 14.63 -1.89
C ALA A 216 -10.32 14.91 -1.04
N MET A 217 -10.66 16.18 -0.79
CA MET A 217 -11.91 16.53 -0.10
C MET A 217 -13.15 16.09 -0.88
N VAL A 218 -13.20 16.28 -2.21
CA VAL A 218 -14.29 15.76 -3.05
C VAL A 218 -14.40 14.24 -2.92
N SER A 219 -13.27 13.52 -3.05
CA SER A 219 -13.25 12.07 -2.92
C SER A 219 -13.71 11.64 -1.52
N GLY A 220 -13.27 12.31 -0.47
CA GLY A 220 -13.69 12.05 0.90
C GLY A 220 -15.20 12.20 1.08
N GLN A 221 -15.78 13.31 0.62
CA GLN A 221 -17.22 13.56 0.70
C GLN A 221 -18.04 12.51 -0.06
N VAL A 222 -17.62 12.17 -1.28
CA VAL A 222 -18.32 11.16 -2.10
C VAL A 222 -18.22 9.77 -1.45
N VAL A 223 -17.04 9.38 -0.98
CA VAL A 223 -16.85 8.08 -0.31
C VAL A 223 -17.68 8.00 0.96
N ASP A 224 -17.69 9.04 1.79
CA ASP A 224 -18.47 9.10 3.03
C ASP A 224 -19.97 8.95 2.74
N THR A 225 -20.51 9.72 1.80
CA THR A 225 -21.91 9.63 1.38
C THR A 225 -22.28 8.23 0.88
N ILE A 226 -21.42 7.61 0.04
CA ILE A 226 -21.68 6.26 -0.51
C ILE A 226 -21.58 5.19 0.59
N THR A 227 -20.62 5.29 1.49
CA THR A 227 -20.45 4.37 2.61
C THR A 227 -21.67 4.39 3.52
N ASN A 228 -22.21 5.58 3.77
CA ASN A 228 -23.38 5.80 4.63
C ASN A 228 -24.71 5.89 3.84
N ILE A 229 -24.77 5.40 2.60
CA ILE A 229 -25.91 5.58 1.70
C ILE A 229 -27.25 5.08 2.30
N LYS A 230 -27.21 4.03 3.11
CA LYS A 230 -28.42 3.54 3.80
C LYS A 230 -28.97 4.59 4.76
N THR A 231 -28.11 5.26 5.54
CA THR A 231 -28.49 6.34 6.45
C THR A 231 -29.05 7.53 5.66
N VAL A 232 -28.38 7.95 4.59
CA VAL A 232 -28.85 9.03 3.71
C VAL A 232 -30.26 8.72 3.16
N LYS A 233 -30.51 7.47 2.73
CA LYS A 233 -31.81 7.04 2.21
C LYS A 233 -32.87 6.94 3.31
N LEU A 234 -32.51 6.44 4.50
CA LEU A 234 -33.43 6.30 5.62
C LEU A 234 -33.93 7.66 6.15
N PHE A 235 -33.06 8.66 6.20
CA PHE A 235 -33.39 9.99 6.67
C PHE A 235 -33.84 10.96 5.57
N ALA A 236 -33.90 10.52 4.31
CA ALA A 236 -34.31 11.32 3.14
C ALA A 236 -33.53 12.62 2.92
N HIS A 237 -32.24 12.67 3.32
CA HIS A 237 -31.40 13.87 3.24
C HIS A 237 -30.46 13.89 2.00
N ALA A 238 -30.88 13.32 0.88
CA ALA A 238 -30.09 13.29 -0.36
C ALA A 238 -29.69 14.68 -0.86
N ASP A 239 -30.58 15.67 -0.78
CA ASP A 239 -30.30 17.06 -1.21
C ASP A 239 -29.29 17.77 -0.29
N HIS A 240 -29.19 17.37 0.97
CA HIS A 240 -28.19 17.90 1.90
C HIS A 240 -26.78 17.41 1.52
N GLU A 241 -26.65 16.12 1.31
CA GLU A 241 -25.39 15.50 0.89
C GLU A 241 -24.94 15.97 -0.51
N ASP A 242 -25.90 16.13 -1.44
CA ASP A 242 -25.60 16.69 -2.78
C ASP A 242 -25.02 18.09 -2.68
N ARG A 243 -25.62 18.99 -1.90
CA ARG A 243 -25.10 20.34 -1.69
C ARG A 243 -23.71 20.35 -1.06
N ALA A 244 -23.43 19.46 -0.12
CA ALA A 244 -22.10 19.33 0.47
C ALA A 244 -21.06 18.88 -0.55
N ALA A 245 -21.40 17.89 -1.38
CA ALA A 245 -20.56 17.39 -2.47
C ALA A 245 -20.30 18.46 -3.52
N LEU A 246 -21.35 19.18 -3.97
CA LEU A 246 -21.24 20.30 -4.91
C LEU A 246 -20.37 21.43 -4.37
N GLY A 247 -20.46 21.76 -3.08
CA GLY A 247 -19.59 22.72 -2.42
C GLY A 247 -18.10 22.31 -2.44
N ALA A 248 -17.81 21.03 -2.24
CA ALA A 248 -16.45 20.50 -2.38
C ALA A 248 -15.96 20.54 -3.84
N MET A 249 -16.82 20.18 -4.79
CA MET A 249 -16.52 20.23 -6.22
C MET A 249 -16.27 21.67 -6.71
N GLN A 250 -17.01 22.65 -6.20
CA GLN A 250 -16.78 24.07 -6.51
C GLN A 250 -15.38 24.52 -6.03
N ARG A 251 -14.98 24.19 -4.81
CA ARG A 251 -13.63 24.48 -4.31
C ARG A 251 -12.54 23.80 -5.15
N PHE A 252 -12.77 22.56 -5.58
CA PHE A 252 -11.86 21.86 -6.49
C PHE A 252 -11.76 22.58 -7.84
N ARG A 253 -12.89 23.00 -8.43
CA ARG A 253 -12.94 23.77 -9.69
C ARG A 253 -12.14 25.07 -9.57
N ASP A 254 -12.30 25.82 -8.50
CA ASP A 254 -11.61 27.10 -8.30
C ASP A 254 -10.09 26.90 -8.20
N THR A 255 -9.64 25.89 -7.44
CA THR A 255 -8.20 25.53 -7.39
C THR A 255 -7.67 25.04 -8.72
N ALA A 256 -8.47 24.28 -9.50
CA ALA A 256 -8.11 23.83 -10.83
C ALA A 256 -7.97 25.00 -11.82
N LEU A 257 -8.85 26.01 -11.75
CA LEU A 257 -8.75 27.22 -12.55
C LEU A 257 -7.48 28.04 -12.22
N HIS A 258 -7.14 28.18 -10.94
CA HIS A 258 -5.90 28.86 -10.53
C HIS A 258 -4.63 28.12 -11.01
N PHE A 259 -4.66 26.79 -10.99
CA PHE A 259 -3.59 25.98 -11.56
C PHE A 259 -3.52 26.13 -13.09
N GLY A 260 -4.67 26.01 -13.77
CA GLY A 260 -4.77 26.10 -15.23
C GLY A 260 -4.28 27.44 -15.79
N LYS A 261 -4.63 28.56 -15.14
CA LYS A 261 -4.11 29.89 -15.52
C LYS A 261 -2.58 29.96 -15.47
N LEU A 262 -1.97 29.48 -14.40
CA LEU A 262 -0.50 29.47 -14.30
C LEU A 262 0.14 28.54 -15.32
N ALA A 263 -0.44 27.37 -15.54
CA ALA A 263 0.04 26.40 -16.53
C ALA A 263 -0.05 26.96 -17.97
N ALA A 264 -1.11 27.71 -18.27
CA ALA A 264 -1.26 28.39 -19.55
C ALA A 264 -0.19 29.47 -19.78
N VAL A 265 0.05 30.32 -18.77
CA VAL A 265 1.12 31.35 -18.83
C VAL A 265 2.48 30.69 -19.01
N PHE A 266 2.76 29.62 -18.26
CA PHE A 266 4.01 28.85 -18.40
C PHE A 266 4.16 28.28 -19.80
N ARG A 267 3.08 27.70 -20.37
CA ARG A 267 3.11 27.16 -21.74
C ARG A 267 3.39 28.23 -22.78
N VAL A 268 2.77 29.43 -22.67
CA VAL A 268 3.06 30.54 -23.56
C VAL A 268 4.52 30.98 -23.45
N ALA A 269 5.04 31.15 -22.22
CA ALA A 269 6.43 31.52 -22.00
C ALA A 269 7.42 30.50 -22.60
N LEU A 270 7.13 29.19 -22.41
CA LEU A 270 7.91 28.12 -23.03
C LEU A 270 7.88 28.14 -24.55
N MET A 271 6.69 28.31 -25.15
CA MET A 271 6.56 28.33 -26.60
C MET A 271 7.24 29.57 -27.21
N THR A 272 7.18 30.72 -26.54
CA THR A 272 7.92 31.92 -26.94
C THR A 272 9.43 31.67 -26.89
N LEU A 273 9.93 31.12 -25.77
CA LEU A 273 11.35 30.82 -25.65
C LEU A 273 11.81 29.76 -26.66
N ALA A 274 10.98 28.73 -26.90
CA ALA A 274 11.24 27.70 -27.90
C ALA A 274 11.27 28.27 -29.31
N GLY A 275 10.39 29.25 -29.64
CA GLY A 275 10.35 29.92 -30.93
C GLY A 275 11.53 30.87 -31.17
N ILE A 276 12.11 31.43 -30.12
CA ILE A 276 13.33 32.25 -30.22
C ILE A 276 14.54 31.43 -30.69
N LEU A 277 14.64 30.15 -30.31
CA LEU A 277 15.80 29.32 -30.61
C LEU A 277 16.08 29.15 -32.10
N PRO A 278 15.10 28.77 -32.98
CA PRO A 278 15.33 28.72 -34.43
C PRO A 278 15.76 30.07 -35.02
N VAL A 279 15.16 31.18 -34.56
CA VAL A 279 15.53 32.52 -35.04
C VAL A 279 17.00 32.83 -34.73
N LEU A 280 17.45 32.49 -33.49
CA LEU A 280 18.83 32.75 -33.09
C LEU A 280 19.84 31.85 -33.81
N LEU A 281 19.58 30.52 -33.87
CA LEU A 281 20.52 29.57 -34.45
C LEU A 281 20.58 29.66 -35.96
N ILE A 282 19.44 29.66 -36.64
CA ILE A 282 19.40 29.79 -38.11
C ILE A 282 19.89 31.18 -38.52
N GLY A 283 19.42 32.27 -37.89
CA GLY A 283 19.85 33.62 -38.16
C GLY A 283 21.34 33.83 -37.91
N GLY A 284 21.89 33.32 -36.82
CA GLY A 284 23.33 33.34 -36.52
C GLY A 284 24.15 32.60 -37.58
N THR A 285 23.75 31.39 -37.95
CA THR A 285 24.42 30.58 -38.96
C THR A 285 24.35 31.24 -40.37
N LEU A 286 23.23 31.88 -40.71
CA LEU A 286 23.11 32.66 -41.94
C LEU A 286 24.09 33.85 -42.00
N ILE A 287 24.31 34.54 -40.89
CA ILE A 287 25.33 35.61 -40.80
C ILE A 287 26.74 35.05 -41.07
N TYR A 288 27.10 33.91 -40.48
CA TYR A 288 28.38 33.26 -40.69
C TYR A 288 28.53 32.71 -42.13
N TRP A 289 27.45 32.16 -42.68
CA TRP A 289 27.42 31.76 -44.10
C TRP A 289 27.67 32.95 -45.03
N SER A 290 27.07 34.11 -44.79
CA SER A 290 27.29 35.33 -45.60
C SER A 290 28.74 35.85 -45.50
N GLN A 291 29.47 35.45 -44.43
CA GLN A 291 30.90 35.77 -44.24
C GLN A 291 31.83 34.70 -44.82
N GLY A 292 31.26 33.59 -45.37
CA GLY A 292 32.03 32.48 -45.93
C GLY A 292 32.66 31.55 -44.89
N THR A 293 32.17 31.61 -43.63
CA THR A 293 32.73 30.79 -42.50
C THR A 293 31.81 29.60 -42.11
N ALA A 294 30.60 29.49 -42.71
CA ALA A 294 29.69 28.37 -42.54
C ALA A 294 29.18 27.89 -43.90
N THR A 295 28.78 26.63 -44.00
CA THR A 295 28.20 25.99 -45.17
C THR A 295 26.68 26.09 -45.19
N GLU A 296 26.04 25.75 -46.31
CA GLU A 296 24.60 25.64 -46.43
C GLU A 296 24.09 24.43 -45.57
N GLY A 297 24.89 23.37 -45.50
CA GLY A 297 24.65 22.22 -44.63
C GLY A 297 24.63 22.59 -43.15
N ASP A 298 25.50 23.53 -42.73
CA ASP A 298 25.50 24.06 -41.36
C ASP A 298 24.19 24.80 -41.01
N ILE A 299 23.63 25.56 -41.98
CA ILE A 299 22.30 26.20 -41.79
C ILE A 299 21.24 25.14 -41.56
N VAL A 300 21.24 24.07 -42.37
CA VAL A 300 20.28 22.98 -42.24
C VAL A 300 20.47 22.24 -40.92
N ALA A 301 21.70 21.97 -40.51
CA ALA A 301 22.02 21.33 -39.24
C ALA A 301 21.57 22.17 -38.03
N ALA A 302 21.87 23.47 -38.03
CA ALA A 302 21.43 24.41 -36.99
C ALA A 302 19.88 24.53 -36.94
N GLY A 303 19.24 24.52 -38.09
CA GLY A 303 17.78 24.48 -38.22
C GLY A 303 17.18 23.20 -37.64
N ALA A 304 17.71 22.06 -38.01
CA ALA A 304 17.25 20.75 -37.51
C ALA A 304 17.41 20.65 -35.98
N ILE A 305 18.54 21.05 -35.43
CA ILE A 305 18.78 21.11 -33.97
C ILE A 305 17.75 22.02 -33.29
N SER A 306 17.59 23.24 -33.80
CA SER A 306 16.72 24.25 -33.18
C SER A 306 15.25 23.82 -33.13
N ILE A 307 14.72 23.27 -34.22
CA ILE A 307 13.37 22.74 -34.28
C ILE A 307 13.20 21.55 -33.32
N ARG A 308 14.14 20.65 -33.31
CA ARG A 308 14.13 19.47 -32.44
C ARG A 308 14.13 19.85 -30.97
N ILE A 309 15.03 20.73 -30.55
CA ILE A 309 15.11 21.22 -29.17
C ILE A 309 13.85 21.99 -28.78
N ALA A 310 13.31 22.82 -29.69
CA ALA A 310 12.05 23.53 -29.47
C ALA A 310 10.89 22.57 -29.20
N GLN A 311 10.75 21.48 -29.96
CA GLN A 311 9.75 20.43 -29.74
C GLN A 311 9.97 19.70 -28.41
N MET A 312 11.21 19.37 -28.10
CA MET A 312 11.60 18.67 -26.87
C MET A 312 11.32 19.51 -25.61
N THR A 313 11.44 20.83 -25.70
CA THR A 313 11.24 21.77 -24.58
C THR A 313 9.90 21.60 -23.87
N GLY A 314 8.82 21.47 -24.62
CA GLY A 314 7.47 21.25 -24.07
C GLY A 314 7.36 19.91 -23.34
N TRP A 315 7.81 18.84 -23.97
CA TRP A 315 7.75 17.48 -23.45
C TRP A 315 8.60 17.30 -22.17
N VAL A 316 9.85 17.75 -22.17
CA VAL A 316 10.74 17.71 -21.00
C VAL A 316 10.14 18.47 -19.82
N SER A 317 9.55 19.65 -20.08
CA SER A 317 8.92 20.45 -19.01
C SER A 317 7.72 19.74 -18.37
N PHE A 318 6.89 19.06 -19.17
CA PHE A 318 5.77 18.25 -18.64
C PHE A 318 6.28 17.08 -17.82
N THR A 319 7.30 16.39 -18.28
CA THR A 319 7.90 15.27 -17.56
C THR A 319 8.53 15.72 -16.24
N LEU A 320 9.25 16.83 -16.21
CA LEU A 320 9.76 17.37 -14.94
C LEU A 320 8.63 17.67 -13.95
N MET A 321 7.51 18.24 -14.43
CA MET A 321 6.33 18.45 -13.56
C MET A 321 5.74 17.14 -13.06
N ALA A 322 5.67 16.09 -13.88
CA ALA A 322 5.20 14.76 -13.50
C ALA A 322 6.14 14.13 -12.44
N ILE A 323 7.46 14.20 -12.65
CA ILE A 323 8.47 13.73 -11.68
C ILE A 323 8.28 14.43 -10.33
N TYR A 324 8.13 15.75 -10.30
CA TYR A 324 7.91 16.48 -9.06
C TYR A 324 6.57 16.13 -8.37
N SER A 325 5.52 15.88 -9.14
CA SER A 325 4.24 15.41 -8.60
C SER A 325 4.40 14.03 -7.95
N ASN A 326 5.07 13.11 -8.65
CA ASN A 326 5.34 11.76 -8.15
C ASN A 326 6.25 11.77 -6.92
N ILE A 327 7.23 12.67 -6.85
CA ILE A 327 8.05 12.85 -5.64
C ILE A 327 7.17 13.24 -4.45
N GLY A 328 6.19 14.12 -4.63
CA GLY A 328 5.23 14.46 -3.57
C GLY A 328 4.39 13.26 -3.10
N GLU A 329 3.96 12.40 -4.02
CA GLU A 329 3.26 11.15 -3.68
C GLU A 329 4.16 10.16 -2.93
N ILE A 330 5.44 10.08 -3.31
CA ILE A 330 6.44 9.23 -2.63
C ILE A 330 6.70 9.75 -1.21
N GLU A 331 6.89 11.06 -1.02
CA GLU A 331 7.09 11.67 0.30
C GLU A 331 5.90 11.44 1.23
N ASP A 332 4.68 11.52 0.71
CA ASP A 332 3.46 11.21 1.45
C ASP A 332 3.37 9.72 1.80
N GLY A 333 3.75 8.85 0.86
CA GLY A 333 3.88 7.42 1.09
C GLY A 333 4.93 7.08 2.16
N ILE A 334 6.09 7.72 2.12
CA ILE A 334 7.14 7.58 3.14
C ILE A 334 6.56 7.93 4.53
N ARG A 335 5.91 9.09 4.68
CA ARG A 335 5.34 9.52 5.97
C ARG A 335 4.31 8.54 6.53
N THR A 336 3.52 7.91 5.66
CA THR A 336 2.45 7.00 6.08
C THR A 336 2.94 5.57 6.29
N LEU A 337 3.83 5.05 5.44
CA LEU A 337 4.17 3.62 5.39
C LEU A 337 5.47 3.27 6.12
N THR A 338 6.40 4.23 6.34
CA THR A 338 7.71 3.92 6.92
C THR A 338 7.83 4.05 8.44
N PRO A 339 6.90 4.69 9.19
CA PRO A 339 7.00 4.71 10.64
C PRO A 339 7.10 3.28 11.19
N ARG A 340 8.06 3.06 12.09
CA ARG A 340 8.27 1.77 12.73
C ARG A 340 7.30 1.63 13.90
N ASN A 341 6.15 1.05 13.64
CA ASN A 341 5.17 0.64 14.64
C ASN A 341 5.14 -0.89 14.72
N ARG A 342 6.22 -1.49 15.24
CA ARG A 342 6.36 -2.95 15.32
C ARG A 342 6.58 -3.38 16.76
N VAL A 343 5.97 -4.50 17.11
CA VAL A 343 6.42 -5.34 18.21
C VAL A 343 7.46 -6.27 17.58
N ASP A 344 8.73 -6.09 17.88
CA ASP A 344 9.81 -6.90 17.29
C ASP A 344 10.15 -8.09 18.18
N ASP A 345 10.44 -9.22 17.57
CA ASP A 345 11.04 -10.34 18.27
C ASP A 345 12.49 -10.01 18.59
N THR A 346 12.95 -10.39 19.77
CA THR A 346 14.35 -10.24 20.16
C THR A 346 15.23 -11.12 19.28
N ALA A 347 16.48 -10.72 19.06
CA ALA A 347 17.43 -11.52 18.26
C ALA A 347 17.67 -12.93 18.83
N THR A 348 17.36 -13.13 20.11
CA THR A 348 17.50 -14.40 20.85
C THR A 348 16.16 -15.12 21.03
N ALA A 349 15.07 -14.61 20.44
CA ALA A 349 13.75 -15.21 20.57
C ALA A 349 13.75 -16.66 20.07
N ARG A 350 13.15 -17.55 20.89
CA ARG A 350 13.01 -18.97 20.58
C ARG A 350 11.56 -19.28 20.24
N ASP A 351 11.30 -20.45 19.69
CA ASP A 351 9.93 -20.90 19.52
C ASP A 351 9.33 -21.30 20.87
N LEU A 352 8.10 -20.84 21.14
CA LEU A 352 7.34 -21.21 22.33
C LEU A 352 6.99 -22.70 22.28
N VAL A 353 7.31 -23.41 23.34
CA VAL A 353 6.88 -24.79 23.54
C VAL A 353 5.88 -24.80 24.69
N VAL A 354 4.64 -25.15 24.40
CA VAL A 354 3.57 -25.29 25.38
C VAL A 354 3.48 -26.77 25.77
N SER A 355 3.73 -27.08 27.06
CA SER A 355 3.66 -28.41 27.62
C SER A 355 2.39 -28.66 28.42
N GLU A 356 1.99 -27.69 29.23
CA GLU A 356 0.85 -27.78 30.13
C GLU A 356 -0.23 -26.73 29.80
N GLY A 357 0.19 -25.56 29.28
CA GLY A 357 -0.70 -24.44 28.96
C GLY A 357 -1.01 -23.56 30.17
N ARG A 358 -0.13 -23.50 31.18
CA ARG A 358 -0.22 -22.56 32.29
C ARG A 358 0.00 -21.15 31.82
N ILE A 359 -0.85 -20.17 32.23
CA ILE A 359 -0.70 -18.77 31.89
C ILE A 359 -0.52 -17.94 33.14
N GLY A 360 0.49 -17.09 33.18
CA GLY A 360 0.78 -16.17 34.28
C GLY A 360 0.79 -14.71 33.80
N PHE A 361 0.07 -13.86 34.49
CA PHE A 361 0.17 -12.41 34.38
C PHE A 361 0.74 -11.87 35.68
N GLU A 362 1.92 -11.24 35.64
CA GLU A 362 2.65 -10.80 36.81
C GLU A 362 2.82 -9.29 36.79
N GLY A 363 2.14 -8.59 37.69
CA GLY A 363 2.18 -7.13 37.85
C GLY A 363 1.84 -6.36 36.58
N LEU A 364 0.92 -6.89 35.77
CA LEU A 364 0.72 -6.42 34.39
C LEU A 364 0.06 -5.05 34.33
N GLY A 365 0.71 -4.10 33.63
CA GLY A 365 0.24 -2.75 33.37
C GLY A 365 0.37 -2.34 31.90
N PHE A 366 -0.68 -1.66 31.36
CA PHE A 366 -0.71 -1.13 30.01
C PHE A 366 -1.83 -0.09 29.82
N ALA A 367 -1.51 1.09 29.28
CA ALA A 367 -2.45 2.22 29.17
C ALA A 367 -2.63 2.81 27.75
N TYR A 368 -2.11 2.17 26.70
CA TYR A 368 -2.19 2.66 25.30
C TYR A 368 -1.59 4.06 25.08
N GLY A 369 -0.66 4.51 25.94
CA GLY A 369 -0.12 5.86 25.91
C GLY A 369 -1.15 6.94 26.31
N ARG A 370 -2.16 6.61 27.13
CA ARG A 370 -3.20 7.51 27.66
C ARG A 370 -3.11 7.54 29.18
N ASP A 371 -3.56 8.65 29.78
CA ASP A 371 -3.58 8.81 31.25
C ASP A 371 -4.67 7.97 31.94
N ALA A 372 -5.62 7.39 31.18
CA ALA A 372 -6.70 6.57 31.71
C ALA A 372 -7.09 5.45 30.73
N GLY A 373 -7.49 4.32 31.29
CA GLY A 373 -7.87 3.11 30.55
C GLY A 373 -6.78 2.03 30.59
N GLY A 374 -7.05 0.87 29.98
CA GLY A 374 -6.13 -0.24 29.99
C GLY A 374 -6.21 -1.11 31.25
N ILE A 375 -5.07 -1.62 31.72
CA ILE A 375 -4.96 -2.44 32.93
C ILE A 375 -3.80 -1.96 33.80
N SER A 376 -3.87 -2.19 35.13
CA SER A 376 -2.86 -1.75 36.10
C SER A 376 -2.72 -2.74 37.25
N GLY A 377 -1.51 -3.28 37.42
CA GLY A 377 -1.16 -4.18 38.52
C GLY A 377 -2.00 -5.45 38.53
N VAL A 378 -2.18 -6.09 37.36
CA VAL A 378 -2.93 -7.34 37.26
C VAL A 378 -2.00 -8.52 37.52
N ASP A 379 -2.31 -9.25 38.60
CA ASP A 379 -1.69 -10.53 38.97
C ASP A 379 -2.75 -11.62 38.81
N LEU A 380 -2.51 -12.55 37.90
CA LEU A 380 -3.45 -13.64 37.61
C LEU A 380 -2.70 -14.87 37.09
N GLU A 381 -2.94 -16.01 37.70
CA GLU A 381 -2.47 -17.30 37.24
C GLU A 381 -3.65 -18.15 36.77
N VAL A 382 -3.52 -18.78 35.59
CA VAL A 382 -4.49 -19.75 35.04
C VAL A 382 -3.80 -21.10 34.99
N GLN A 383 -4.44 -22.09 35.64
CA GLN A 383 -3.89 -23.41 35.73
C GLN A 383 -4.03 -24.19 34.41
N PRO A 384 -3.17 -25.21 34.18
CA PRO A 384 -3.32 -26.10 33.04
C PRO A 384 -4.73 -26.71 32.94
N GLY A 385 -5.38 -26.58 31.77
CA GLY A 385 -6.73 -27.10 31.54
C GLY A 385 -7.86 -26.33 32.22
N GLU A 386 -7.56 -25.27 32.97
CA GLU A 386 -8.58 -24.43 33.63
C GLU A 386 -9.37 -23.62 32.62
N LYS A 387 -10.68 -23.52 32.83
CA LYS A 387 -11.58 -22.62 32.09
C LYS A 387 -11.85 -21.38 32.94
N LEU A 388 -11.17 -20.28 32.60
CA LEU A 388 -11.29 -19.01 33.30
C LEU A 388 -12.27 -18.08 32.59
N GLY A 389 -13.29 -17.61 33.29
CA GLY A 389 -14.20 -16.56 32.85
C GLY A 389 -13.71 -15.17 33.24
N ILE A 390 -13.74 -14.21 32.31
CA ILE A 390 -13.38 -12.81 32.56
C ILE A 390 -14.61 -11.94 32.35
N VAL A 391 -15.06 -11.26 33.39
CA VAL A 391 -16.26 -10.41 33.43
C VAL A 391 -15.87 -8.98 33.78
N GLY A 392 -16.63 -8.01 33.32
CA GLY A 392 -16.44 -6.60 33.65
C GLY A 392 -17.20 -5.69 32.69
N ALA A 393 -17.39 -4.44 33.09
CA ALA A 393 -18.00 -3.43 32.23
C ALA A 393 -17.25 -3.21 30.91
N SER A 394 -17.89 -2.55 29.94
CA SER A 394 -17.16 -2.07 28.75
C SER A 394 -16.04 -1.12 29.17
N GLY A 395 -14.84 -1.29 28.62
CA GLY A 395 -13.67 -0.51 29.01
C GLY A 395 -12.95 -0.97 30.29
N ALA A 396 -13.38 -2.06 30.95
CA ALA A 396 -12.74 -2.58 32.17
C ALA A 396 -11.34 -3.19 31.95
N GLY A 397 -10.86 -3.35 30.70
CA GLY A 397 -9.53 -3.90 30.39
C GLY A 397 -9.53 -5.33 29.88
N LYS A 398 -10.69 -5.99 29.68
CA LYS A 398 -10.80 -7.39 29.22
C LYS A 398 -10.09 -7.62 27.88
N ALA A 399 -10.37 -6.82 26.87
CA ALA A 399 -9.76 -6.91 25.54
C ALA A 399 -8.24 -6.61 25.59
N THR A 400 -7.82 -5.70 26.49
CA THR A 400 -6.41 -5.38 26.71
C THR A 400 -5.65 -6.60 27.24
N LEU A 401 -6.22 -7.35 28.19
CA LEU A 401 -5.61 -8.56 28.72
C LEU A 401 -5.38 -9.61 27.63
N VAL A 402 -6.39 -9.81 26.77
CA VAL A 402 -6.30 -10.71 25.61
C VAL A 402 -5.26 -10.22 24.61
N ALA A 403 -5.24 -8.92 24.30
CA ALA A 403 -4.29 -8.33 23.35
C ALA A 403 -2.82 -8.49 23.82
N LEU A 404 -2.57 -8.38 25.13
CA LEU A 404 -1.24 -8.60 25.72
C LEU A 404 -0.87 -10.07 25.71
N LEU A 405 -1.80 -10.99 25.99
CA LEU A 405 -1.56 -12.44 25.89
C LEU A 405 -1.14 -12.86 24.47
N LEU A 406 -1.78 -12.27 23.44
CA LEU A 406 -1.45 -12.50 22.03
C LEU A 406 -0.22 -11.70 21.56
N ARG A 407 0.38 -10.92 22.46
CA ARG A 407 1.49 -10.00 22.15
C ARG A 407 1.19 -9.15 20.93
N LEU A 408 -0.03 -8.57 20.86
CA LEU A 408 -0.37 -7.53 19.90
C LEU A 408 0.24 -6.20 20.33
N TYR A 409 0.50 -6.05 21.62
CA TYR A 409 1.25 -4.98 22.29
C TYR A 409 2.19 -5.62 23.30
N ASP A 410 3.35 -5.02 23.57
CA ASP A 410 4.16 -5.36 24.72
C ASP A 410 3.66 -4.61 25.97
N PRO A 411 3.62 -5.23 27.16
CA PRO A 411 3.20 -4.57 28.38
C PRO A 411 4.15 -3.42 28.74
N GLU A 412 3.61 -2.35 29.32
CA GLU A 412 4.37 -1.21 29.83
C GLU A 412 5.00 -1.57 31.20
N GLU A 413 4.31 -2.38 32.01
CA GLU A 413 4.77 -2.89 33.29
C GLU A 413 4.45 -4.38 33.39
N GLY A 414 5.28 -5.09 34.14
CA GLY A 414 5.09 -6.53 34.39
C GLY A 414 5.43 -7.42 33.20
N ARG A 415 4.89 -8.63 33.21
CA ARG A 415 5.13 -9.64 32.16
C ARG A 415 4.00 -10.65 32.05
N VAL A 416 3.93 -11.30 30.88
CA VAL A 416 3.05 -12.44 30.60
C VAL A 416 3.89 -13.68 30.39
N MET A 417 3.54 -14.76 31.06
CA MET A 417 4.26 -16.04 31.05
C MET A 417 3.36 -17.13 30.50
N ILE A 418 3.90 -18.05 29.71
CA ILE A 418 3.27 -19.32 29.34
C ILE A 418 4.22 -20.45 29.66
N ASP A 419 3.80 -21.38 30.52
CA ASP A 419 4.61 -22.48 31.03
C ASP A 419 5.99 -22.01 31.53
N GLY A 420 6.02 -20.87 32.24
CA GLY A 420 7.25 -20.28 32.77
C GLY A 420 8.14 -19.56 31.76
N GLN A 421 7.71 -19.44 30.50
CA GLN A 421 8.42 -18.71 29.45
C GLN A 421 7.82 -17.33 29.27
N ASP A 422 8.62 -16.25 29.34
CA ASP A 422 8.17 -14.87 29.04
C ASP A 422 7.85 -14.75 27.54
N ILE A 423 6.64 -14.30 27.22
CA ILE A 423 6.21 -14.17 25.81
C ILE A 423 7.05 -13.17 25.00
N ARG A 424 7.84 -12.29 25.64
CA ARG A 424 8.77 -11.36 24.97
C ARG A 424 10.05 -12.05 24.48
N GLU A 425 10.39 -13.22 25.05
CA GLU A 425 11.57 -14.01 24.71
C GLU A 425 11.30 -15.08 23.66
N VAL A 426 10.04 -15.21 23.21
CA VAL A 426 9.64 -16.16 22.18
C VAL A 426 9.20 -15.44 20.90
N THR A 427 9.21 -16.16 19.77
CA THR A 427 8.75 -15.59 18.50
C THR A 427 7.22 -15.41 18.53
N GLN A 428 6.72 -14.27 18.04
CA GLN A 428 5.28 -13.98 17.99
C GLN A 428 4.51 -15.02 17.18
N GLU A 429 5.14 -15.55 16.13
CA GLU A 429 4.52 -16.56 15.29
C GLU A 429 4.32 -17.88 16.06
N SER A 430 5.33 -18.34 16.80
CA SER A 430 5.21 -19.54 17.63
C SER A 430 4.18 -19.36 18.75
N LEU A 431 4.20 -18.21 19.44
CA LEU A 431 3.23 -17.84 20.45
C LEU A 431 1.78 -17.91 19.90
N ARG A 432 1.52 -17.20 18.82
CA ARG A 432 0.16 -17.15 18.23
C ARG A 432 -0.26 -18.48 17.63
N ARG A 433 0.67 -19.34 17.25
CA ARG A 433 0.39 -20.70 16.79
C ARG A 433 -0.18 -21.56 17.92
N GLN A 434 0.25 -21.36 19.15
CA GLN A 434 -0.20 -22.10 20.35
C GLN A 434 -1.50 -21.56 20.97
N ILE A 435 -2.06 -20.46 20.47
CA ILE A 435 -3.28 -19.86 20.99
C ILE A 435 -4.36 -19.85 19.90
N GLY A 436 -5.46 -20.58 20.12
CA GLY A 436 -6.68 -20.48 19.31
C GLY A 436 -7.52 -19.29 19.76
N MET A 437 -8.12 -18.56 18.85
CA MET A 437 -9.00 -17.43 19.19
C MET A 437 -10.29 -17.44 18.40
N VAL A 438 -11.39 -17.21 19.08
CA VAL A 438 -12.71 -16.92 18.50
C VAL A 438 -13.06 -15.49 18.88
N THR A 439 -13.13 -14.59 17.92
CA THR A 439 -13.38 -13.15 18.13
C THR A 439 -14.85 -12.81 18.07
N GLN A 440 -15.27 -11.72 18.72
CA GLN A 440 -16.61 -11.17 18.67
C GLN A 440 -17.03 -10.82 17.22
N GLU A 441 -16.23 -10.07 16.52
CA GLU A 441 -16.41 -9.79 15.11
C GLU A 441 -15.69 -10.85 14.27
N THR A 442 -16.46 -11.70 13.61
CA THR A 442 -15.96 -12.77 12.77
C THR A 442 -15.73 -12.28 11.35
N ALA A 443 -14.50 -11.77 11.09
CA ALA A 443 -14.12 -11.38 9.74
C ALA A 443 -13.99 -12.59 8.81
N MET A 444 -14.60 -12.48 7.62
CA MET A 444 -14.48 -13.48 6.55
C MET A 444 -13.61 -12.92 5.43
N PHE A 445 -12.60 -13.69 5.03
CA PHE A 445 -11.84 -13.39 3.82
C PHE A 445 -12.72 -13.61 2.59
N ASN A 446 -12.55 -12.77 1.57
CA ASN A 446 -13.20 -12.95 0.28
C ASN A 446 -12.55 -14.14 -0.49
N ARG A 447 -12.75 -15.33 0.04
CA ARG A 447 -12.23 -16.62 -0.43
C ARG A 447 -13.30 -17.69 -0.25
N SER A 448 -13.01 -18.92 -0.69
CA SER A 448 -13.93 -20.07 -0.49
C SER A 448 -14.21 -20.34 1.00
N ALA A 449 -15.31 -21.03 1.30
CA ALA A 449 -15.60 -21.50 2.66
C ALA A 449 -14.47 -22.40 3.16
N ARG A 450 -13.96 -23.28 2.29
CA ARG A 450 -12.77 -24.12 2.55
C ARG A 450 -11.56 -23.28 2.99
N ASP A 451 -11.15 -22.28 2.19
CA ASP A 451 -9.98 -21.44 2.50
C ASP A 451 -10.18 -20.64 3.78
N ASN A 452 -11.42 -20.25 4.08
CA ASN A 452 -11.74 -19.57 5.31
C ASN A 452 -11.53 -20.46 6.54
N ILE A 453 -11.87 -21.75 6.47
CA ILE A 453 -11.63 -22.71 7.57
C ILE A 453 -10.15 -23.11 7.61
N LEU A 454 -9.56 -23.42 6.43
CA LEU A 454 -8.16 -23.82 6.27
C LEU A 454 -7.16 -22.78 6.81
N TYR A 455 -7.58 -21.51 6.95
CA TYR A 455 -6.77 -20.47 7.55
C TYR A 455 -6.32 -20.79 8.99
N GLY A 456 -7.08 -21.62 9.71
CA GLY A 456 -6.68 -22.14 11.04
C GLY A 456 -5.41 -22.99 11.00
N ARG A 457 -5.25 -23.83 9.96
CA ARG A 457 -4.08 -24.68 9.71
C ARG A 457 -3.92 -24.93 8.20
N PRO A 458 -3.11 -24.10 7.50
CA PRO A 458 -2.99 -24.12 6.05
C PRO A 458 -2.56 -25.46 5.41
N GLY A 459 -1.92 -26.34 6.18
CA GLY A 459 -1.50 -27.67 5.72
C GLY A 459 -2.51 -28.80 5.99
N ALA A 460 -3.72 -28.50 6.48
CA ALA A 460 -4.71 -29.53 6.81
C ALA A 460 -5.33 -30.12 5.53
N THR A 461 -5.71 -31.39 5.64
CA THR A 461 -6.41 -32.12 4.57
C THR A 461 -7.87 -31.72 4.47
N GLU A 462 -8.52 -32.02 3.34
CA GLU A 462 -9.94 -31.73 3.16
C GLU A 462 -10.81 -32.46 4.20
N ALA A 463 -10.47 -33.70 4.53
CA ALA A 463 -11.17 -34.47 5.55
C ALA A 463 -11.11 -33.79 6.94
N GLU A 464 -9.95 -33.22 7.32
CA GLU A 464 -9.80 -32.46 8.56
C GLU A 464 -10.62 -31.16 8.55
N VAL A 465 -10.67 -30.47 7.41
CA VAL A 465 -11.52 -29.26 7.23
C VAL A 465 -13.00 -29.60 7.41
N ILE A 466 -13.47 -30.69 6.80
CA ILE A 466 -14.85 -31.15 6.92
C ILE A 466 -15.15 -31.55 8.38
N ALA A 467 -14.28 -32.34 9.00
CA ALA A 467 -14.44 -32.77 10.41
C ALA A 467 -14.46 -31.56 11.38
N ALA A 468 -13.65 -30.53 11.11
CA ALA A 468 -13.70 -29.30 11.90
C ALA A 468 -15.01 -28.53 11.69
N ALA A 469 -15.53 -28.49 10.46
CA ALA A 469 -16.81 -27.87 10.15
C ALA A 469 -17.99 -28.63 10.78
N GLU A 470 -17.97 -29.97 10.82
CA GLU A 470 -18.97 -30.81 11.51
C GLU A 470 -18.96 -30.53 13.00
N LYS A 471 -17.79 -30.53 13.65
CA LYS A 471 -17.65 -30.20 15.08
C LYS A 471 -18.15 -28.80 15.42
N ALA A 472 -18.03 -27.84 14.46
CA ALA A 472 -18.52 -26.48 14.60
C ALA A 472 -20.00 -26.30 14.19
N GLU A 473 -20.74 -27.38 13.90
CA GLU A 473 -22.11 -27.34 13.37
C GLU A 473 -22.23 -26.47 12.09
N ALA A 474 -21.17 -26.43 11.28
CA ALA A 474 -21.12 -25.62 10.08
C ALA A 474 -21.29 -26.41 8.78
N HIS A 475 -21.05 -27.72 8.79
CA HIS A 475 -21.04 -28.58 7.61
C HIS A 475 -22.34 -28.52 6.81
N GLU A 476 -23.48 -28.64 7.47
CA GLU A 476 -24.79 -28.73 6.83
C GLU A 476 -25.11 -27.46 6.03
N PHE A 477 -24.99 -26.29 6.64
CA PHE A 477 -25.29 -25.08 5.87
C PHE A 477 -24.22 -24.77 4.82
N ILE A 478 -22.94 -25.19 5.01
CA ILE A 478 -21.88 -24.99 4.00
C ILE A 478 -22.22 -25.74 2.72
N LYS A 479 -22.75 -26.98 2.77
CA LYS A 479 -23.15 -27.77 1.59
C LYS A 479 -24.15 -27.03 0.70
N ASP A 480 -25.04 -26.24 1.30
CA ASP A 480 -26.10 -25.52 0.62
C ASP A 480 -25.67 -24.13 0.09
N LEU A 481 -24.45 -23.70 0.39
CA LEU A 481 -23.96 -22.40 -0.09
C LEU A 481 -23.81 -22.41 -1.62
N GLN A 482 -24.23 -21.31 -2.24
CA GLN A 482 -23.96 -21.02 -3.65
C GLN A 482 -23.64 -19.53 -3.80
N ASP A 483 -22.51 -19.20 -4.42
CA ASP A 483 -22.17 -17.82 -4.72
C ASP A 483 -22.69 -17.35 -6.09
N HIS A 484 -22.54 -16.05 -6.37
CA HIS A 484 -23.00 -15.42 -7.62
C HIS A 484 -22.33 -15.94 -8.89
N LYS A 485 -21.23 -16.69 -8.77
CA LYS A 485 -20.53 -17.35 -9.88
C LYS A 485 -20.91 -18.81 -10.04
N GLY A 486 -21.87 -19.31 -9.24
CA GLY A 486 -22.37 -20.69 -9.29
C GLY A 486 -21.49 -21.69 -8.56
N ARG A 487 -20.43 -21.28 -7.84
CA ARG A 487 -19.61 -22.18 -7.01
C ARG A 487 -20.43 -22.61 -5.79
N ARG A 488 -20.34 -23.88 -5.41
CA ARG A 488 -21.20 -24.49 -4.38
C ARG A 488 -20.39 -25.07 -3.22
N GLY A 489 -21.07 -25.21 -2.08
CA GLY A 489 -20.52 -25.87 -0.91
C GLY A 489 -19.25 -25.21 -0.40
N TYR A 490 -18.25 -26.01 -0.12
CA TYR A 490 -16.95 -25.55 0.37
C TYR A 490 -16.20 -24.64 -0.62
N ASP A 491 -16.53 -24.68 -1.91
CA ASP A 491 -15.92 -23.84 -2.94
C ASP A 491 -16.64 -22.49 -3.12
N ALA A 492 -17.82 -22.31 -2.50
CA ALA A 492 -18.54 -21.04 -2.51
C ALA A 492 -17.71 -19.94 -1.82
N HIS A 493 -17.54 -18.78 -2.47
CA HIS A 493 -16.81 -17.66 -1.90
C HIS A 493 -17.66 -16.90 -0.88
N LEU A 494 -17.04 -16.56 0.23
CA LEU A 494 -17.61 -15.79 1.35
C LEU A 494 -17.08 -14.35 1.32
N GLY A 495 -17.63 -13.46 2.17
CA GLY A 495 -17.17 -12.08 2.32
C GLY A 495 -18.00 -11.05 1.54
N GLU A 496 -17.47 -9.81 1.38
CA GLU A 496 -18.24 -8.67 0.84
C GLU A 496 -18.82 -8.90 -0.57
N ARG A 497 -18.15 -9.70 -1.40
CA ARG A 497 -18.56 -10.03 -2.79
C ARG A 497 -18.96 -11.49 -2.96
N GLY A 498 -19.14 -12.22 -1.86
CA GLY A 498 -19.55 -13.62 -1.85
C GLY A 498 -20.93 -13.84 -1.26
N VAL A 499 -21.14 -15.03 -0.70
CA VAL A 499 -22.38 -15.36 0.01
C VAL A 499 -22.49 -14.51 1.28
N LYS A 500 -23.65 -13.89 1.47
CA LYS A 500 -23.98 -13.16 2.70
C LYS A 500 -24.37 -14.17 3.77
N LEU A 501 -23.47 -14.42 4.70
CA LEU A 501 -23.72 -15.28 5.84
C LEU A 501 -24.46 -14.54 6.96
N SER A 502 -25.32 -15.25 7.70
CA SER A 502 -25.85 -14.75 8.96
C SER A 502 -24.74 -14.61 10.02
N GLY A 503 -25.03 -13.89 11.11
CA GLY A 503 -24.10 -13.78 12.23
C GLY A 503 -23.66 -15.14 12.76
N GLY A 504 -24.61 -16.04 13.01
CA GLY A 504 -24.34 -17.38 13.49
C GLY A 504 -23.58 -18.27 12.51
N GLN A 505 -23.81 -18.13 11.20
CA GLN A 505 -23.06 -18.85 10.18
C GLN A 505 -21.59 -18.39 10.16
N ARG A 506 -21.34 -17.07 10.22
CA ARG A 506 -19.95 -16.55 10.32
C ARG A 506 -19.23 -17.06 11.56
N GLN A 507 -19.94 -17.10 12.69
CA GLN A 507 -19.38 -17.53 13.96
C GLN A 507 -19.02 -19.02 13.95
N ARG A 508 -19.89 -19.89 13.38
CA ARG A 508 -19.59 -21.32 13.22
C ARG A 508 -18.39 -21.57 12.30
N ILE A 509 -18.18 -20.76 11.25
CA ILE A 509 -16.96 -20.85 10.44
C ILE A 509 -15.72 -20.40 11.23
N ALA A 510 -15.82 -19.33 12.04
CA ALA A 510 -14.72 -18.92 12.91
C ALA A 510 -14.39 -19.98 13.97
N LEU A 511 -15.41 -20.64 14.49
CA LEU A 511 -15.25 -21.78 15.40
C LEU A 511 -14.57 -22.96 14.71
N ALA A 512 -14.97 -23.30 13.47
CA ALA A 512 -14.30 -24.32 12.67
C ALA A 512 -12.80 -24.01 12.44
N ARG A 513 -12.44 -22.73 12.24
CA ARG A 513 -11.01 -22.29 12.20
C ARG A 513 -10.26 -22.62 13.50
N ALA A 514 -10.87 -22.30 14.64
CA ALA A 514 -10.27 -22.54 15.95
C ALA A 514 -10.14 -24.03 16.25
N ILE A 515 -11.15 -24.84 15.88
CA ILE A 515 -11.12 -26.29 15.97
C ILE A 515 -9.99 -26.88 15.10
N LEU A 516 -9.91 -26.45 13.83
CA LEU A 516 -8.90 -26.95 12.91
C LEU A 516 -7.49 -26.59 13.35
N LYS A 517 -7.31 -25.42 13.98
CA LYS A 517 -6.03 -24.99 14.55
C LYS A 517 -5.56 -25.88 15.68
N ASP A 518 -6.47 -26.37 16.49
CA ASP A 518 -6.26 -27.28 17.61
C ASP A 518 -5.15 -26.85 18.57
N ALA A 519 -5.14 -25.58 18.93
CA ALA A 519 -4.15 -25.01 19.86
C ALA A 519 -4.45 -25.41 21.32
N PRO A 520 -3.41 -25.58 22.19
CA PRO A 520 -3.56 -25.96 23.60
C PRO A 520 -4.20 -24.86 24.47
N ILE A 521 -4.06 -23.59 24.08
CA ILE A 521 -4.69 -22.45 24.75
C ILE A 521 -5.79 -21.90 23.83
N LEU A 522 -6.97 -21.62 24.41
CA LEU A 522 -8.13 -21.10 23.70
C LEU A 522 -8.61 -19.79 24.31
N VAL A 523 -8.76 -18.75 23.49
CA VAL A 523 -9.35 -17.46 23.88
C VAL A 523 -10.69 -17.32 23.19
N LEU A 524 -11.73 -17.08 23.97
CA LEU A 524 -13.10 -16.85 23.50
C LEU A 524 -13.49 -15.41 23.84
N ASP A 525 -13.74 -14.58 22.83
CA ASP A 525 -14.13 -13.20 23.01
C ASP A 525 -15.57 -13.00 22.48
N GLU A 526 -16.52 -12.88 23.40
CA GLU A 526 -17.96 -12.68 23.14
C GLU A 526 -18.58 -13.63 22.08
N ALA A 527 -18.19 -14.88 22.11
CA ALA A 527 -18.52 -15.86 21.06
C ALA A 527 -20.02 -16.15 20.85
N THR A 528 -20.96 -15.48 21.55
CA THR A 528 -22.41 -15.78 21.48
C THR A 528 -23.30 -14.53 21.38
N SER A 529 -22.79 -13.34 21.12
CA SER A 529 -23.61 -12.12 21.03
C SER A 529 -24.49 -12.05 19.76
N ALA A 530 -25.78 -11.70 19.89
CA ALA A 530 -26.73 -11.38 18.81
C ALA A 530 -27.20 -12.59 17.92
N LEU A 531 -27.57 -13.73 18.52
CA LEU A 531 -28.01 -14.91 17.79
C LEU A 531 -29.42 -15.32 18.22
N ASP A 532 -30.15 -15.99 17.31
CA ASP A 532 -31.42 -16.67 17.62
C ASP A 532 -31.16 -17.81 18.61
N SER A 533 -32.12 -18.08 19.51
CA SER A 533 -31.97 -19.02 20.63
C SER A 533 -31.56 -20.44 20.21
N GLU A 534 -32.03 -20.91 19.07
CA GLU A 534 -31.73 -22.25 18.54
C GLU A 534 -30.31 -22.36 18.00
N VAL A 535 -29.85 -21.32 17.28
CA VAL A 535 -28.46 -21.19 16.79
C VAL A 535 -27.49 -21.01 17.95
N GLU A 536 -27.91 -20.32 19.01
CA GLU A 536 -27.10 -20.13 20.22
C GLU A 536 -26.81 -21.45 20.92
N ALA A 537 -27.83 -22.33 21.10
CA ALA A 537 -27.66 -23.64 21.72
C ALA A 537 -26.66 -24.52 20.95
N SER A 538 -26.73 -24.50 19.60
CA SER A 538 -25.79 -25.26 18.76
C SER A 538 -24.36 -24.75 18.88
N ILE A 539 -24.14 -23.44 18.94
CA ILE A 539 -22.82 -22.81 19.11
C ILE A 539 -22.28 -23.10 20.52
N GLN A 540 -23.14 -23.05 21.54
CA GLN A 540 -22.77 -23.38 22.92
C GLN A 540 -22.25 -24.83 23.02
N THR A 541 -22.95 -25.79 22.44
CA THR A 541 -22.54 -27.20 22.37
C THR A 541 -21.19 -27.36 21.64
N ALA A 542 -21.00 -26.64 20.53
CA ALA A 542 -19.76 -26.67 19.79
C ALA A 542 -18.61 -26.04 20.59
N LEU A 543 -18.86 -24.95 21.33
CA LEU A 543 -17.86 -24.33 22.22
C LEU A 543 -17.42 -25.28 23.35
N GLU A 544 -18.35 -25.94 23.98
CA GLU A 544 -18.05 -26.93 25.03
C GLU A 544 -17.13 -28.04 24.53
N ARG A 545 -17.40 -28.58 23.33
CA ARG A 545 -16.55 -29.60 22.68
C ARG A 545 -15.11 -29.08 22.42
N VAL A 546 -14.98 -27.82 22.01
CA VAL A 546 -13.68 -27.21 21.68
C VAL A 546 -12.83 -26.95 22.93
N MET A 547 -13.47 -26.65 24.05
CA MET A 547 -12.81 -26.37 25.33
C MET A 547 -12.23 -27.61 26.02
N ILE A 548 -12.63 -28.83 25.62
CA ILE A 548 -12.18 -30.06 26.28
C ILE A 548 -10.66 -30.20 26.15
N GLY A 549 -10.00 -30.39 27.30
CA GLY A 549 -8.54 -30.62 27.39
C GLY A 549 -7.68 -29.38 27.07
N LYS A 550 -8.24 -28.20 27.06
CA LYS A 550 -7.52 -26.94 26.78
C LYS A 550 -7.56 -25.97 27.94
N THR A 551 -6.55 -25.13 28.08
CA THR A 551 -6.62 -23.95 28.96
C THR A 551 -7.44 -22.86 28.25
N VAL A 552 -8.49 -22.37 28.89
CA VAL A 552 -9.46 -21.47 28.26
C VAL A 552 -9.53 -20.13 28.99
N LEU A 553 -9.46 -19.03 28.23
CA LEU A 553 -9.83 -17.69 28.69
C LEU A 553 -11.10 -17.26 27.95
N ALA A 554 -12.22 -17.18 28.68
CA ALA A 554 -13.49 -16.76 28.11
C ALA A 554 -13.84 -15.33 28.57
N VAL A 555 -13.79 -14.38 27.63
CA VAL A 555 -14.33 -13.02 27.82
C VAL A 555 -15.76 -13.04 27.32
N ALA A 556 -16.73 -12.94 28.20
CA ALA A 556 -18.12 -13.02 27.78
C ALA A 556 -18.97 -11.86 28.30
N HIS A 557 -19.87 -11.41 27.44
CA HIS A 557 -21.00 -10.53 27.80
C HIS A 557 -22.22 -11.31 28.25
N ARG A 558 -22.33 -12.61 27.92
CA ARG A 558 -23.39 -13.48 28.41
C ARG A 558 -22.93 -14.30 29.60
N LEU A 559 -23.52 -14.02 30.72
CA LEU A 559 -23.17 -14.66 31.98
C LEU A 559 -23.52 -16.13 32.03
N SER A 560 -24.46 -16.61 31.17
CA SER A 560 -24.80 -18.03 31.03
C SER A 560 -23.57 -18.87 30.58
N THR A 561 -22.74 -18.37 29.71
CA THR A 561 -21.48 -19.03 29.29
C THR A 561 -20.46 -19.00 30.41
N ILE A 562 -20.40 -17.89 31.15
CA ILE A 562 -19.42 -17.69 32.24
C ILE A 562 -19.73 -18.54 33.47
N SER A 563 -21.03 -18.80 33.75
CA SER A 563 -21.42 -19.61 34.91
C SER A 563 -20.89 -21.04 34.87
N GLN A 564 -20.54 -21.57 33.71
CA GLN A 564 -19.98 -22.91 33.50
C GLN A 564 -18.44 -22.94 33.60
N MET A 565 -17.77 -21.81 33.86
CA MET A 565 -16.32 -21.75 33.99
C MET A 565 -15.87 -22.20 35.38
N ASP A 566 -14.69 -22.82 35.45
CA ASP A 566 -14.12 -23.33 36.70
C ASP A 566 -13.88 -22.19 37.70
N ARG A 567 -13.45 -21.05 37.20
CA ARG A 567 -13.21 -19.82 37.97
C ARG A 567 -13.59 -18.59 37.15
N ILE A 568 -14.02 -17.56 37.83
CA ILE A 568 -14.42 -16.27 37.26
C ILE A 568 -13.60 -15.17 37.91
N VAL A 569 -13.10 -14.24 37.08
CA VAL A 569 -12.41 -13.02 37.50
C VAL A 569 -13.22 -11.82 37.04
N VAL A 570 -13.45 -10.88 37.95
CA VAL A 570 -14.12 -9.62 37.67
C VAL A 570 -13.11 -8.51 37.56
N LEU A 571 -13.08 -7.88 36.39
CA LEU A 571 -12.27 -6.69 36.13
C LEU A 571 -13.13 -5.44 36.29
N ASP A 572 -12.62 -4.48 37.04
CA ASP A 572 -13.18 -3.13 37.10
C ASP A 572 -12.03 -2.10 37.04
N ARG A 573 -12.15 -1.14 36.13
CA ARG A 573 -11.17 -0.06 35.90
C ARG A 573 -9.72 -0.55 35.80
N GLY A 574 -9.53 -1.63 35.06
CA GLY A 574 -8.21 -2.20 34.80
C GLY A 574 -7.61 -3.05 35.93
N ARG A 575 -8.39 -3.38 36.97
CA ARG A 575 -7.92 -4.19 38.12
C ARG A 575 -8.84 -5.36 38.38
N ILE A 576 -8.29 -6.44 38.92
CA ILE A 576 -9.07 -7.56 39.43
C ILE A 576 -9.67 -7.15 40.78
N VAL A 577 -11.00 -7.17 40.89
CA VAL A 577 -11.72 -6.79 42.10
C VAL A 577 -12.38 -8.00 42.80
N GLU A 578 -12.75 -9.03 42.04
CA GLU A 578 -13.36 -10.25 42.57
C GLU A 578 -12.83 -11.48 41.80
N GLN A 579 -12.68 -12.60 42.48
CA GLN A 579 -12.39 -13.90 41.86
C GLN A 579 -13.00 -15.06 42.67
N GLY A 580 -13.50 -16.08 41.98
CA GLY A 580 -14.10 -17.25 42.59
C GLY A 580 -14.93 -18.07 41.63
N THR A 581 -15.61 -19.10 42.15
CA THR A 581 -16.61 -19.87 41.38
C THR A 581 -17.91 -19.04 41.23
N HIS A 582 -18.75 -19.40 40.26
CA HIS A 582 -20.04 -18.76 40.04
C HIS A 582 -20.87 -18.66 41.34
N GLU A 583 -21.03 -19.75 42.05
CA GLU A 583 -21.82 -19.83 43.29
C GLU A 583 -21.23 -18.94 44.41
N ARG A 584 -19.93 -18.97 44.57
CA ARG A 584 -19.21 -18.16 45.59
C ARG A 584 -19.37 -16.65 45.32
N LEU A 585 -19.24 -16.24 44.06
CA LEU A 585 -19.38 -14.83 43.68
C LEU A 585 -20.82 -14.32 43.76
N LEU A 586 -21.80 -15.18 43.48
CA LEU A 586 -23.22 -14.85 43.71
C LEU A 586 -23.52 -14.67 45.21
N ALA A 587 -23.07 -15.61 46.03
CA ALA A 587 -23.28 -15.56 47.50
C ALA A 587 -22.59 -14.32 48.13
N ALA A 588 -21.47 -13.86 47.57
CA ALA A 588 -20.76 -12.67 48.04
C ALA A 588 -21.53 -11.35 47.81
N GLY A 589 -22.54 -11.34 46.90
CA GLY A 589 -23.38 -10.16 46.63
C GLY A 589 -22.63 -8.97 46.01
N GLY A 590 -21.44 -9.19 45.45
CA GLY A 590 -20.55 -8.18 44.92
C GLY A 590 -20.91 -7.69 43.51
N LEU A 591 -19.90 -7.25 42.77
CA LEU A 591 -20.06 -6.68 41.42
C LEU A 591 -20.54 -7.77 40.42
N TYR A 592 -20.04 -9.01 40.56
CA TYR A 592 -20.49 -10.15 39.76
C TYR A 592 -21.97 -10.43 39.94
N ALA A 593 -22.44 -10.49 41.19
CA ALA A 593 -23.85 -10.73 41.50
C ALA A 593 -24.75 -9.63 40.93
N ARG A 594 -24.30 -8.36 40.95
CA ARG A 594 -25.01 -7.24 40.31
C ARG A 594 -25.12 -7.38 38.80
N TYR A 595 -24.04 -7.83 38.12
CA TYR A 595 -24.07 -8.10 36.68
C TYR A 595 -25.02 -9.26 36.35
N TRP A 596 -24.93 -10.34 37.14
CA TRP A 596 -25.81 -11.50 36.99
C TRP A 596 -27.29 -11.13 37.12
N ASN A 597 -27.66 -10.45 38.22
CA ASN A 597 -29.06 -10.06 38.47
C ASN A 597 -29.61 -9.08 37.40
N ARG A 598 -28.78 -8.23 36.84
CA ARG A 598 -29.22 -7.37 35.73
C ARG A 598 -29.47 -8.14 34.43
N GLN A 599 -28.77 -9.22 34.18
CA GLN A 599 -28.93 -10.01 32.96
C GLN A 599 -30.02 -11.07 33.10
N SER A 600 -30.14 -11.68 34.27
CA SER A 600 -31.19 -12.70 34.58
C SER A 600 -32.52 -12.09 34.99
N GLY A 601 -32.50 -10.91 35.65
CA GLY A 601 -33.71 -10.24 36.14
C GLY A 601 -34.57 -9.57 35.05
N GLY A 602 -34.07 -9.40 33.82
CA GLY A 602 -34.84 -8.95 32.67
C GLY A 602 -35.88 -9.97 32.17
N PHE A 603 -35.82 -11.22 32.61
CA PHE A 603 -36.77 -12.28 32.27
C PHE A 603 -37.75 -12.66 33.41
N ILE A 604 -37.53 -12.23 34.64
CA ILE A 604 -38.31 -12.64 35.80
C ILE A 604 -39.17 -11.47 36.37
N GLY A 605 -39.04 -10.27 35.86
CA GLY A 605 -39.68 -9.05 36.43
C GLY A 605 -41.10 -8.73 35.96
N LEU A 606 -41.87 -9.66 35.45
CA LEU A 606 -43.27 -9.41 35.04
C LEU A 606 -44.34 -10.14 35.87
N ASN A 607 -43.99 -10.84 36.95
CA ASN A 607 -44.96 -11.59 37.74
C ASN A 607 -45.17 -11.11 39.19
N ASP A 608 -44.48 -10.09 39.68
CA ASP A 608 -44.66 -9.61 41.07
C ASP A 608 -45.18 -8.16 41.19
N ALA A 609 -45.97 -7.70 40.22
CA ALA A 609 -46.68 -6.43 40.32
C ALA A 609 -48.21 -6.63 40.26
N ALA A 610 -48.72 -7.65 41.00
CA ALA A 610 -50.15 -7.88 41.22
C ALA A 610 -50.36 -8.52 42.61
N GLU A 611 -50.14 -7.76 43.68
CA GLU A 611 -50.85 -7.83 44.99
C GLU A 611 -50.82 -6.47 45.65
#